data_b394341ccc09f8423894a8707aa39b08
#
_entry.id   b394341ccc09f8423894a8707aa39b08
#
_cell.length_a   1.000
_cell.length_b   1.000
_cell.length_c   1.000
_cell.angle_alpha   90.00
_cell.angle_beta   90.00
_cell.angle_gamma   90.00
#
_symmetry.space_group_name_H-M   'P 1'
#
loop_
_entity.id
_entity.type
_entity.pdbx_description
1 polymer ?
#
loop_
_entity_poly.entity_id
_entity_poly.type
_entity_poly.pdbx_seq_one_letter_code
_entity_poly.pdbx_strand_id
1 'polypeptide(L)'
;MIGAWIILAAYTLDLIIGDPRWIPHPVIAMGKAITGLENIIRRKVTTAPGLLYAGFLFPLLIVTGSFVLTWALLKLLFYIHPALAVAGEILLIATTIATRGLRDAGMDVYKHLRAGQLPEARAALGMIVGRDTKQLESSEVVRGTVETVAENIVDAIISPLFFAFLGGAPLAMAYRAVNTLDSMVGYKNEKYKSLGMASARLDDIANYIPARITALLLFASAQVLGLHVKNSVRTVKQDARKHPSPNGGYPESAVAGALGIRLGGYNVYHGVRSFRAYMGIPYHEMEAGHIRTTIMMMYISSSLFVVILVLLLWLLSITGAGWLW
;
A
#
# COMPACT_ATOMS: atom_id res chain seq x y z
N MET A 1 7.88 23.89 -10.97
CA MET A 1 6.39 23.99 -10.91
C MET A 1 5.67 22.81 -11.60
N ILE A 2 6.17 22.28 -12.72
CA ILE A 2 5.51 21.17 -13.46
C ILE A 2 5.31 19.93 -12.59
N GLY A 3 6.33 19.49 -11.84
CA GLY A 3 6.23 18.31 -10.96
C GLY A 3 5.10 18.37 -9.92
N ALA A 4 4.82 19.56 -9.35
CA ALA A 4 3.71 19.74 -8.41
C ALA A 4 2.35 19.48 -9.08
N TRP A 5 2.17 19.92 -10.31
CA TRP A 5 0.95 19.67 -11.10
C TRP A 5 0.82 18.21 -11.53
N ILE A 6 1.95 17.55 -11.82
CA ILE A 6 1.96 16.12 -12.17
C ILE A 6 1.45 15.27 -11.00
N ILE A 7 1.96 15.48 -9.78
CA ILE A 7 1.50 14.73 -8.59
C ILE A 7 0.02 15.00 -8.31
N LEU A 8 -0.39 16.27 -8.33
CA LEU A 8 -1.79 16.63 -8.11
C LEU A 8 -2.72 16.01 -9.17
N ALA A 9 -2.33 16.09 -10.44
CA ALA A 9 -3.10 15.51 -11.54
C ALA A 9 -3.19 13.98 -11.45
N ALA A 10 -2.08 13.30 -11.13
CA ALA A 10 -2.05 11.85 -10.97
C ALA A 10 -2.94 11.37 -9.83
N TYR A 11 -2.88 12.02 -8.66
CA TYR A 11 -3.76 11.71 -7.54
C TYR A 11 -5.23 11.99 -7.85
N THR A 12 -5.53 13.11 -8.50
CA THR A 12 -6.89 13.44 -8.92
C THR A 12 -7.43 12.43 -9.93
N LEU A 13 -6.57 11.97 -10.85
CA LEU A 13 -6.92 10.96 -11.85
C LEU A 13 -7.28 9.62 -11.19
N ASP A 14 -6.49 9.16 -10.19
CA ASP A 14 -6.81 7.98 -9.40
C ASP A 14 -8.16 8.12 -8.67
N LEU A 15 -8.43 9.27 -8.06
CA LEU A 15 -9.71 9.52 -7.39
C LEU A 15 -10.92 9.45 -8.32
N ILE A 16 -10.77 9.92 -9.57
CA ILE A 16 -11.88 9.99 -10.55
C ILE A 16 -12.06 8.67 -11.30
N ILE A 17 -10.96 8.07 -11.77
CA ILE A 17 -11.00 6.91 -12.66
C ILE A 17 -10.76 5.61 -11.87
N GLY A 18 -9.80 5.60 -10.93
CA GLY A 18 -9.33 4.37 -10.26
C GLY A 18 -8.65 3.42 -11.25
N ASP A 19 -8.77 2.12 -10.98
CA ASP A 19 -8.16 1.05 -11.78
C ASP A 19 -9.23 0.27 -12.59
N PRO A 20 -9.72 0.79 -13.71
CA PRO A 20 -10.72 0.10 -14.49
C PRO A 20 -10.13 -1.17 -15.15
N ARG A 21 -10.83 -2.30 -15.02
CA ARG A 21 -10.37 -3.63 -15.46
C ARG A 21 -10.04 -3.75 -16.94
N TRP A 22 -10.50 -2.83 -17.78
CA TRP A 22 -10.26 -2.83 -19.23
C TRP A 22 -8.94 -2.16 -19.64
N ILE A 23 -8.30 -1.41 -18.73
CA ILE A 23 -6.98 -0.83 -18.98
C ILE A 23 -5.90 -1.85 -18.60
N PRO A 24 -4.95 -2.14 -19.50
CA PRO A 24 -3.78 -2.96 -19.16
C PRO A 24 -3.02 -2.33 -18.00
N HIS A 25 -3.02 -2.97 -16.84
CA HIS A 25 -2.37 -2.43 -15.65
C HIS A 25 -0.91 -2.91 -15.56
N PRO A 26 0.08 -2.02 -15.34
CA PRO A 26 1.49 -2.39 -15.26
C PRO A 26 1.79 -3.50 -14.24
N VAL A 27 1.06 -3.53 -13.12
CA VAL A 27 1.19 -4.58 -12.09
C VAL A 27 0.91 -5.99 -12.65
N ILE A 28 0.02 -6.12 -13.64
CA ILE A 28 -0.25 -7.44 -14.28
C ILE A 28 1.00 -7.92 -15.05
N ALA A 29 1.67 -7.01 -15.76
CA ALA A 29 2.91 -7.34 -16.45
C ALA A 29 4.02 -7.69 -15.45
N MET A 30 4.15 -6.92 -14.38
CA MET A 30 5.09 -7.23 -13.27
C MET A 30 4.81 -8.60 -12.68
N GLY A 31 3.55 -8.93 -12.36
CA GLY A 31 3.15 -10.22 -11.82
C GLY A 31 3.50 -11.39 -12.75
N LYS A 32 3.26 -11.24 -14.05
CA LYS A 32 3.67 -12.25 -15.06
C LYS A 32 5.18 -12.43 -15.10
N ALA A 33 5.95 -11.35 -15.06
CA ALA A 33 7.41 -11.38 -15.04
C ALA A 33 7.95 -12.06 -13.77
N ILE A 34 7.36 -11.76 -12.59
CA ILE A 34 7.69 -12.39 -11.32
C ILE A 34 7.44 -13.90 -11.38
N THR A 35 6.24 -14.32 -11.84
CA THR A 35 5.91 -15.75 -11.99
C THR A 35 6.82 -16.46 -12.98
N GLY A 36 7.14 -15.81 -14.10
CA GLY A 36 8.09 -16.34 -15.09
C GLY A 36 9.48 -16.55 -14.49
N LEU A 37 9.99 -15.55 -13.76
CA LEU A 37 11.29 -15.63 -13.10
C LEU A 37 11.30 -16.70 -11.98
N GLU A 38 10.24 -16.78 -11.17
CA GLU A 38 10.10 -17.85 -10.16
C GLU A 38 10.19 -19.24 -10.80
N ASN A 39 9.47 -19.46 -11.89
CA ASN A 39 9.48 -20.74 -12.59
C ASN A 39 10.87 -21.09 -13.15
N ILE A 40 11.61 -20.12 -13.70
CA ILE A 40 12.98 -20.32 -14.20
C ILE A 40 13.91 -20.67 -13.04
N ILE A 41 13.84 -19.94 -11.94
CA ILE A 41 14.69 -20.15 -10.77
C ILE A 41 14.44 -21.55 -10.19
N ARG A 42 13.18 -21.92 -9.95
CA ARG A 42 12.82 -23.20 -9.32
C ARG A 42 13.14 -24.43 -10.19
N ARG A 43 13.21 -24.28 -11.51
CA ARG A 43 13.67 -25.36 -12.41
C ARG A 43 15.17 -25.60 -12.31
N LYS A 44 15.96 -24.58 -11.94
CA LYS A 44 17.43 -24.64 -11.92
C LYS A 44 18.02 -24.77 -10.52
N VAL A 45 17.28 -24.30 -9.50
CA VAL A 45 17.76 -24.16 -8.13
C VAL A 45 16.79 -24.85 -7.18
N THR A 46 17.25 -25.88 -6.48
CA THR A 46 16.42 -26.69 -5.56
C THR A 46 16.84 -26.57 -4.10
N THR A 47 18.08 -26.11 -3.83
CA THR A 47 18.61 -26.00 -2.47
C THR A 47 18.18 -24.70 -1.81
N ALA A 48 17.91 -24.72 -0.50
CA ALA A 48 17.51 -23.52 0.25
C ALA A 48 18.53 -22.38 0.20
N PRO A 49 19.85 -22.62 0.34
CA PRO A 49 20.86 -21.57 0.13
C PRO A 49 20.86 -21.02 -1.30
N GLY A 50 20.74 -21.90 -2.30
CA GLY A 50 20.66 -21.49 -3.70
C GLY A 50 19.45 -20.60 -3.98
N LEU A 51 18.27 -20.98 -3.44
CA LEU A 51 17.05 -20.15 -3.55
C LEU A 51 17.19 -18.80 -2.86
N LEU A 52 17.92 -18.74 -1.73
CA LEU A 52 18.20 -17.48 -1.04
C LEU A 52 18.99 -16.51 -1.93
N TYR A 53 20.09 -16.98 -2.55
CA TYR A 53 20.90 -16.14 -3.46
C TYR A 53 20.13 -15.81 -4.74
N ALA A 54 19.44 -16.78 -5.33
CA ALA A 54 18.62 -16.55 -6.52
C ALA A 54 17.47 -15.54 -6.25
N GLY A 55 17.02 -15.45 -5.01
CA GLY A 55 16.01 -14.47 -4.59
C GLY A 55 16.40 -13.01 -4.81
N PHE A 56 17.70 -12.69 -4.83
CA PHE A 56 18.17 -11.34 -5.14
C PHE A 56 17.95 -10.95 -6.62
N LEU A 57 17.73 -11.93 -7.50
CA LEU A 57 17.39 -11.64 -8.89
C LEU A 57 16.03 -10.96 -9.04
N PHE A 58 15.09 -11.17 -8.11
CA PHE A 58 13.79 -10.52 -8.16
C PHE A 58 13.90 -9.00 -8.07
N PRO A 59 14.43 -8.40 -6.98
CA PRO A 59 14.60 -6.96 -6.93
C PRO A 59 15.53 -6.45 -8.03
N LEU A 60 16.62 -7.16 -8.35
CA LEU A 60 17.56 -6.74 -9.38
C LEU A 60 16.89 -6.61 -10.75
N LEU A 61 16.11 -7.60 -11.18
CA LEU A 61 15.54 -7.60 -12.53
C LEU A 61 14.20 -6.87 -12.59
N ILE A 62 13.30 -7.11 -11.63
CA ILE A 62 11.93 -6.58 -11.68
C ILE A 62 11.90 -5.10 -11.29
N VAL A 63 12.57 -4.72 -10.20
CA VAL A 63 12.57 -3.32 -9.74
C VAL A 63 13.40 -2.44 -10.67
N THR A 64 14.64 -2.86 -10.99
CA THR A 64 15.50 -2.11 -11.93
C THR A 64 14.89 -2.08 -13.32
N GLY A 65 14.31 -3.20 -13.78
CA GLY A 65 13.61 -3.26 -15.07
C GLY A 65 12.42 -2.31 -15.13
N SER A 66 11.59 -2.26 -14.07
CA SER A 66 10.46 -1.33 -13.99
C SER A 66 10.92 0.13 -14.05
N PHE A 67 11.98 0.47 -13.30
CA PHE A 67 12.57 1.81 -13.35
C PHE A 67 13.07 2.17 -14.76
N VAL A 68 13.93 1.33 -15.32
CA VAL A 68 14.58 1.59 -16.63
C VAL A 68 13.55 1.67 -17.76
N LEU A 69 12.59 0.74 -17.79
CA LEU A 69 11.55 0.74 -18.83
C LEU A 69 10.66 1.98 -18.73
N THR A 70 10.29 2.39 -17.54
CA THR A 70 9.51 3.62 -17.32
C THR A 70 10.30 4.85 -17.75
N TRP A 71 11.55 4.95 -17.32
CA TRP A 71 12.43 6.04 -17.70
C TRP A 71 12.64 6.12 -19.22
N ALA A 72 12.92 5.00 -19.87
CA ALA A 72 13.11 4.93 -21.30
C ALA A 72 11.83 5.31 -22.07
N LEU A 73 10.66 4.86 -21.61
CA LEU A 73 9.38 5.23 -22.19
C LEU A 73 9.14 6.74 -22.08
N LEU A 74 9.37 7.35 -20.93
CA LEU A 74 9.19 8.79 -20.75
C LEU A 74 10.19 9.59 -21.61
N LYS A 75 11.44 9.13 -21.73
CA LYS A 75 12.42 9.74 -22.66
C LYS A 75 11.98 9.66 -24.11
N LEU A 76 11.44 8.52 -24.54
CA LEU A 76 10.90 8.35 -25.88
C LEU A 76 9.71 9.30 -26.12
N LEU A 77 8.76 9.37 -25.18
CA LEU A 77 7.63 10.29 -25.26
C LEU A 77 8.08 11.76 -25.31
N PHE A 78 9.09 12.12 -24.51
CA PHE A 78 9.66 13.46 -24.52
C PHE A 78 10.33 13.81 -25.85
N TYR A 79 11.02 12.86 -26.47
CA TYR A 79 11.61 13.04 -27.79
C TYR A 79 10.58 13.27 -28.90
N ILE A 80 9.40 12.65 -28.78
CA ILE A 80 8.28 12.87 -29.71
C ILE A 80 7.64 14.24 -29.42
N HIS A 81 7.25 14.50 -28.18
CA HIS A 81 6.69 15.77 -27.74
C HIS A 81 6.68 15.89 -26.20
N PRO A 82 7.17 17.00 -25.62
CA PRO A 82 7.21 17.17 -24.16
C PRO A 82 5.86 16.97 -23.45
N ALA A 83 4.75 17.39 -24.06
CA ALA A 83 3.42 17.19 -23.46
C ALA A 83 3.02 15.69 -23.36
N LEU A 84 3.51 14.83 -24.25
CA LEU A 84 3.29 13.39 -24.19
C LEU A 84 4.04 12.79 -23.00
N ALA A 85 5.25 13.27 -22.71
CA ALA A 85 6.00 12.85 -21.53
C ALA A 85 5.26 13.22 -20.22
N VAL A 86 4.77 14.46 -20.12
CA VAL A 86 3.97 14.91 -18.97
C VAL A 86 2.70 14.08 -18.81
N ALA A 87 1.96 13.84 -19.90
CA ALA A 87 0.75 13.01 -19.87
C ALA A 87 1.09 11.55 -19.47
N GLY A 88 2.14 10.99 -20.03
CA GLY A 88 2.63 9.65 -19.71
C GLY A 88 3.06 9.53 -18.25
N GLU A 89 3.72 10.56 -17.71
CA GLU A 89 4.13 10.60 -16.31
C GLU A 89 2.93 10.63 -15.36
N ILE A 90 1.93 11.49 -15.63
CA ILE A 90 0.68 11.55 -14.87
C ILE A 90 -0.01 10.19 -14.87
N LEU A 91 -0.17 9.58 -16.04
CA LEU A 91 -0.83 8.28 -16.19
C LEU A 91 -0.07 7.18 -15.43
N LEU A 92 1.26 7.11 -15.59
CA LEU A 92 2.07 6.09 -14.94
C LEU A 92 2.05 6.23 -13.40
N ILE A 93 2.17 7.45 -12.86
CA ILE A 93 2.05 7.68 -11.42
C ILE A 93 0.65 7.28 -10.94
N ALA A 94 -0.41 7.67 -11.64
CA ALA A 94 -1.79 7.30 -11.27
C ALA A 94 -1.96 5.78 -11.17
N THR A 95 -1.36 4.98 -12.07
CA THR A 95 -1.41 3.51 -11.97
C THR A 95 -0.63 2.92 -10.79
N THR A 96 0.20 3.70 -10.10
CA THR A 96 0.88 3.24 -8.87
C THR A 96 0.07 3.49 -7.62
N ILE A 97 -0.96 4.34 -7.67
CA ILE A 97 -1.82 4.75 -6.56
C ILE A 97 -3.13 3.95 -6.66
N ALA A 98 -3.73 3.61 -5.54
CA ALA A 98 -5.00 2.89 -5.53
C ALA A 98 -5.98 3.42 -4.46
N THR A 99 -6.11 4.75 -4.32
CA THR A 99 -6.99 5.37 -3.32
C THR A 99 -8.45 5.01 -3.57
N ARG A 100 -8.91 5.15 -4.83
CA ARG A 100 -10.27 4.77 -5.21
C ARG A 100 -10.51 3.27 -5.10
N GLY A 101 -9.57 2.45 -5.57
CA GLY A 101 -9.67 1.00 -5.50
C GLY A 101 -9.80 0.49 -4.05
N LEU A 102 -8.99 1.05 -3.14
CA LEU A 102 -9.03 0.71 -1.72
C LEU A 102 -10.34 1.14 -1.04
N ARG A 103 -10.83 2.35 -1.38
CA ARG A 103 -12.15 2.82 -0.94
C ARG A 103 -13.25 1.91 -1.43
N ASP A 104 -13.26 1.56 -2.71
CA ASP A 104 -14.33 0.75 -3.30
C ASP A 104 -14.36 -0.65 -2.68
N ALA A 105 -13.20 -1.26 -2.47
CA ALA A 105 -13.08 -2.55 -1.80
C ALA A 105 -13.57 -2.51 -0.34
N GLY A 106 -13.15 -1.51 0.46
CA GLY A 106 -13.62 -1.36 1.83
C GLY A 106 -15.11 -1.04 1.92
N MET A 107 -15.62 -0.19 1.02
CA MET A 107 -17.05 0.15 0.96
C MET A 107 -17.93 -1.00 0.49
N ASP A 108 -17.42 -1.93 -0.30
CA ASP A 108 -18.14 -3.13 -0.69
C ASP A 108 -18.42 -4.03 0.52
N VAL A 109 -17.39 -4.30 1.35
CA VAL A 109 -17.56 -5.01 2.62
C VAL A 109 -18.55 -4.27 3.54
N TYR A 110 -18.41 -2.95 3.67
CA TYR A 110 -19.28 -2.12 4.51
C TYR A 110 -20.76 -2.23 4.10
N LYS A 111 -21.06 -2.16 2.82
CA LYS A 111 -22.44 -2.24 2.27
C LYS A 111 -23.10 -3.57 2.64
N HIS A 112 -22.38 -4.70 2.43
CA HIS A 112 -22.89 -6.02 2.77
C HIS A 112 -23.12 -6.20 4.27
N LEU A 113 -22.21 -5.71 5.12
CA LEU A 113 -22.40 -5.73 6.57
C LEU A 113 -23.63 -4.92 7.01
N ARG A 114 -23.83 -3.73 6.43
CA ARG A 114 -24.99 -2.87 6.73
C ARG A 114 -26.32 -3.47 6.26
N ALA A 115 -26.30 -4.29 5.22
CA ALA A 115 -27.44 -5.03 4.71
C ALA A 115 -27.70 -6.35 5.46
N GLY A 116 -26.89 -6.72 6.47
CA GLY A 116 -26.98 -8.00 7.17
C GLY A 116 -26.54 -9.21 6.36
N GLN A 117 -25.85 -9.00 5.24
CA GLN A 117 -25.38 -10.00 4.30
C GLN A 117 -23.95 -10.45 4.67
N LEU A 118 -23.83 -11.21 5.76
CA LEU A 118 -22.52 -11.64 6.27
C LEU A 118 -21.76 -12.57 5.32
N PRO A 119 -22.37 -13.53 4.60
CA PRO A 119 -21.66 -14.34 3.61
C PRO A 119 -21.02 -13.53 2.49
N GLU A 120 -21.74 -12.53 1.97
CA GLU A 120 -21.26 -11.62 0.91
C GLU A 120 -20.14 -10.72 1.43
N ALA A 121 -20.27 -10.21 2.67
CA ALA A 121 -19.22 -9.42 3.32
C ALA A 121 -17.92 -10.25 3.51
N ARG A 122 -18.04 -11.53 3.87
CA ARG A 122 -16.89 -12.47 3.95
C ARG A 122 -16.24 -12.69 2.60
N ALA A 123 -17.04 -12.84 1.55
CA ALA A 123 -16.55 -12.99 0.17
C ALA A 123 -15.81 -11.73 -0.30
N ALA A 124 -16.40 -10.55 -0.09
CA ALA A 124 -15.78 -9.27 -0.42
C ALA A 124 -14.45 -9.06 0.34
N LEU A 125 -14.41 -9.34 1.65
CA LEU A 125 -13.16 -9.30 2.41
C LEU A 125 -12.13 -10.29 1.86
N GLY A 126 -12.54 -11.51 1.47
CA GLY A 126 -11.67 -12.52 0.90
C GLY A 126 -10.97 -12.11 -0.40
N MET A 127 -11.49 -11.08 -1.10
CA MET A 127 -10.86 -10.52 -2.30
C MET A 127 -9.67 -9.59 -1.99
N ILE A 128 -9.56 -9.11 -0.74
CA ILE A 128 -8.56 -8.10 -0.35
C ILE A 128 -7.65 -8.54 0.81
N VAL A 129 -7.84 -9.76 1.33
CA VAL A 129 -6.98 -10.32 2.38
C VAL A 129 -6.50 -11.72 2.00
N GLY A 130 -5.32 -12.11 2.48
CA GLY A 130 -4.79 -13.45 2.28
C GLY A 130 -5.25 -14.49 3.31
N ARG A 131 -6.07 -14.11 4.31
CA ARG A 131 -6.56 -15.00 5.36
C ARG A 131 -7.87 -15.67 4.97
N ASP A 132 -8.17 -16.81 5.63
CA ASP A 132 -9.44 -17.49 5.45
C ASP A 132 -10.58 -16.65 6.05
N THR A 133 -11.61 -16.34 5.24
CA THR A 133 -12.71 -15.45 5.63
C THR A 133 -14.04 -16.15 5.86
N LYS A 134 -14.19 -17.41 5.42
CA LYS A 134 -15.48 -18.12 5.33
C LYS A 134 -16.23 -18.25 6.66
N GLN A 135 -15.53 -18.26 7.78
CA GLN A 135 -16.11 -18.50 9.13
C GLN A 135 -16.01 -17.28 10.06
N LEU A 136 -15.57 -16.11 9.55
CA LEU A 136 -15.40 -14.91 10.38
C LEU A 136 -16.74 -14.37 10.85
N GLU A 137 -16.84 -14.02 12.13
CA GLU A 137 -17.94 -13.24 12.66
C GLU A 137 -17.93 -11.80 12.10
N SER A 138 -19.07 -11.09 12.20
CA SER A 138 -19.19 -9.73 11.68
C SER A 138 -18.11 -8.79 12.21
N SER A 139 -17.80 -8.84 13.50
CA SER A 139 -16.72 -8.07 14.13
C SER A 139 -15.35 -8.37 13.54
N GLU A 140 -15.07 -9.64 13.24
CA GLU A 140 -13.82 -10.08 12.62
C GLU A 140 -13.71 -9.64 11.15
N VAL A 141 -14.84 -9.59 10.42
CA VAL A 141 -14.89 -9.05 9.06
C VAL A 141 -14.60 -7.54 9.08
N VAL A 142 -15.17 -6.79 10.03
CA VAL A 142 -14.85 -5.37 10.22
C VAL A 142 -13.38 -5.19 10.56
N ARG A 143 -12.85 -5.95 11.53
CA ARG A 143 -11.44 -5.91 11.93
C ARG A 143 -10.53 -6.12 10.73
N GLY A 144 -10.79 -7.17 9.95
CA GLY A 144 -10.00 -7.49 8.77
C GLY A 144 -10.01 -6.38 7.72
N THR A 145 -11.15 -5.76 7.52
CA THR A 145 -11.28 -4.65 6.57
C THR A 145 -10.52 -3.41 7.05
N VAL A 146 -10.67 -3.05 8.33
CA VAL A 146 -9.97 -1.91 8.94
C VAL A 146 -8.46 -2.09 8.89
N GLU A 147 -7.94 -3.29 9.26
CA GLU A 147 -6.52 -3.64 9.17
C GLU A 147 -5.99 -3.46 7.74
N THR A 148 -6.69 -4.05 6.77
CA THR A 148 -6.28 -3.99 5.37
C THR A 148 -6.31 -2.57 4.81
N VAL A 149 -7.35 -1.79 5.11
CA VAL A 149 -7.41 -0.39 4.67
C VAL A 149 -6.28 0.41 5.32
N ALA A 150 -6.07 0.27 6.63
CA ALA A 150 -5.02 0.99 7.35
C ALA A 150 -3.61 0.70 6.80
N GLU A 151 -3.27 -0.57 6.59
CA GLU A 151 -1.98 -1.00 6.03
C GLU A 151 -1.79 -0.46 4.61
N ASN A 152 -2.81 -0.57 3.76
CA ASN A 152 -2.73 -0.12 2.37
C ASN A 152 -2.76 1.41 2.20
N ILE A 153 -3.06 2.22 3.22
CA ILE A 153 -2.78 3.68 3.18
C ILE A 153 -1.28 3.91 2.93
N VAL A 154 -0.41 3.11 3.54
CA VAL A 154 1.03 3.16 3.28
C VAL A 154 1.33 2.64 1.88
N ASP A 155 1.01 1.38 1.63
CA ASP A 155 1.53 0.61 0.51
C ASP A 155 0.95 1.02 -0.85
N ALA A 156 -0.31 1.43 -0.85
CA ALA A 156 -1.03 1.73 -2.08
C ALA A 156 -1.24 3.23 -2.33
N ILE A 157 -0.87 4.13 -1.38
CA ILE A 157 -1.11 5.56 -1.54
C ILE A 157 0.13 6.38 -1.15
N ILE A 158 0.53 6.36 0.12
CA ILE A 158 1.58 7.27 0.62
C ILE A 158 2.96 6.91 0.05
N SER A 159 3.32 5.63 0.03
CA SER A 159 4.61 5.20 -0.52
C SER A 159 4.74 5.48 -2.03
N PRO A 160 3.77 5.11 -2.89
CA PRO A 160 3.83 5.48 -4.31
C PRO A 160 3.99 6.99 -4.52
N LEU A 161 3.23 7.83 -3.79
CA LEU A 161 3.33 9.29 -3.86
C LEU A 161 4.69 9.81 -3.35
N PHE A 162 5.23 9.20 -2.28
CA PHE A 162 6.54 9.53 -1.75
C PHE A 162 7.65 9.25 -2.78
N PHE A 163 7.61 8.10 -3.43
CA PHE A 163 8.59 7.76 -4.46
C PHE A 163 8.38 8.56 -5.76
N ALA A 164 7.14 8.90 -6.11
CA ALA A 164 6.85 9.83 -7.19
C ALA A 164 7.43 11.22 -6.91
N PHE A 165 7.33 11.70 -5.66
CA PHE A 165 7.96 12.95 -5.25
C PHE A 165 9.48 12.92 -5.38
N LEU A 166 10.15 11.80 -5.05
CA LEU A 166 11.61 11.68 -5.10
C LEU A 166 12.18 11.52 -6.51
N GLY A 167 11.48 10.89 -7.43
CA GLY A 167 12.05 10.57 -8.75
C GLY A 167 11.01 10.27 -9.83
N GLY A 168 9.83 10.90 -9.75
CA GLY A 168 8.79 10.80 -10.76
C GLY A 168 8.22 9.39 -10.95
N ALA A 169 7.60 9.18 -12.09
CA ALA A 169 7.01 7.89 -12.45
C ALA A 169 8.03 6.73 -12.46
N PRO A 170 9.30 6.88 -12.87
CA PRO A 170 10.26 5.78 -12.81
C PRO A 170 10.45 5.22 -11.40
N LEU A 171 10.56 6.09 -10.39
CA LEU A 171 10.78 5.64 -9.02
C LEU A 171 9.48 5.14 -8.36
N ALA A 172 8.33 5.74 -8.70
CA ALA A 172 7.02 5.25 -8.27
C ALA A 172 6.74 3.84 -8.81
N MET A 173 7.06 3.58 -10.07
CA MET A 173 6.92 2.26 -10.70
C MET A 173 7.91 1.23 -10.12
N ALA A 174 9.13 1.65 -9.81
CA ALA A 174 10.09 0.80 -9.10
C ALA A 174 9.57 0.41 -7.72
N TYR A 175 9.01 1.36 -6.96
CA TYR A 175 8.36 1.06 -5.68
C TYR A 175 7.16 0.11 -5.87
N ARG A 176 6.31 0.34 -6.88
CA ARG A 176 5.20 -0.56 -7.16
C ARG A 176 5.66 -1.98 -7.46
N ALA A 177 6.81 -2.13 -8.12
CA ALA A 177 7.44 -3.43 -8.34
C ALA A 177 7.94 -4.07 -7.03
N VAL A 178 8.52 -3.28 -6.10
CA VAL A 178 8.90 -3.74 -4.75
C VAL A 178 7.69 -4.29 -4.01
N ASN A 179 6.61 -3.52 -3.93
CA ASN A 179 5.37 -3.91 -3.25
C ASN A 179 4.71 -5.13 -3.89
N THR A 180 4.72 -5.23 -5.24
CA THR A 180 4.20 -6.40 -5.96
C THR A 180 5.04 -7.65 -5.69
N LEU A 181 6.36 -7.52 -5.60
CA LEU A 181 7.26 -8.61 -5.23
C LEU A 181 6.96 -9.13 -3.83
N ASP A 182 6.83 -8.24 -2.84
CA ASP A 182 6.49 -8.66 -1.47
C ASP A 182 5.14 -9.38 -1.44
N SER A 183 4.12 -8.82 -2.08
CA SER A 183 2.78 -9.41 -2.15
C SER A 183 2.74 -10.78 -2.84
N MET A 184 3.65 -11.09 -3.77
CA MET A 184 3.66 -12.35 -4.51
C MET A 184 4.62 -13.39 -3.95
N VAL A 185 5.78 -12.98 -3.46
CA VAL A 185 6.85 -13.89 -3.03
C VAL A 185 7.40 -13.61 -1.63
N GLY A 186 7.00 -12.52 -0.96
CA GLY A 186 7.51 -12.10 0.36
C GLY A 186 7.00 -12.92 1.55
N TYR A 187 6.17 -13.95 1.31
CA TYR A 187 5.59 -14.76 2.38
C TYR A 187 6.62 -15.54 3.20
N LYS A 188 6.42 -15.62 4.53
CA LYS A 188 7.29 -16.36 5.46
C LYS A 188 6.95 -17.86 5.56
N ASN A 189 6.26 -18.43 4.55
CA ASN A 189 5.99 -19.88 4.48
C ASN A 189 7.18 -20.64 3.88
N GLU A 190 7.16 -21.96 3.97
CA GLU A 190 8.26 -22.83 3.49
C GLU A 190 8.58 -22.59 2.01
N LYS A 191 7.57 -22.29 1.18
CA LYS A 191 7.74 -22.06 -0.26
C LYS A 191 8.59 -20.83 -0.55
N TYR A 192 8.42 -19.75 0.23
CA TYR A 192 8.98 -18.43 -0.08
C TYR A 192 10.01 -17.92 0.93
N LYS A 193 10.15 -18.55 2.11
CA LYS A 193 11.04 -18.12 3.20
C LYS A 193 12.47 -17.81 2.72
N SER A 194 13.03 -18.63 1.82
CA SER A 194 14.36 -18.39 1.26
C SER A 194 14.30 -17.52 0.02
N LEU A 195 13.44 -17.86 -0.95
CA LEU A 195 13.37 -17.19 -2.24
C LEU A 195 12.87 -15.74 -2.15
N GLY A 196 11.90 -15.49 -1.31
CA GLY A 196 11.26 -14.16 -1.18
C GLY A 196 11.92 -13.22 -0.17
N MET A 197 12.94 -13.68 0.56
CA MET A 197 13.56 -12.91 1.64
C MET A 197 14.08 -11.54 1.19
N ALA A 198 14.75 -11.48 0.04
CA ALA A 198 15.29 -10.24 -0.50
C ALA A 198 14.17 -9.24 -0.87
N SER A 199 13.06 -9.73 -1.44
CA SER A 199 11.88 -8.93 -1.79
C SER A 199 11.20 -8.36 -0.53
N ALA A 200 10.93 -9.20 0.47
CA ALA A 200 10.33 -8.77 1.73
C ALA A 200 11.19 -7.74 2.48
N ARG A 201 12.52 -7.92 2.50
CA ARG A 201 13.43 -6.96 3.13
C ARG A 201 13.51 -5.63 2.39
N LEU A 202 13.45 -5.66 1.06
CA LEU A 202 13.44 -4.44 0.27
C LEU A 202 12.15 -3.64 0.50
N ASP A 203 11.00 -4.32 0.59
CA ASP A 203 9.72 -3.70 0.94
C ASP A 203 9.75 -3.11 2.35
N ASP A 204 10.28 -3.85 3.34
CA ASP A 204 10.47 -3.36 4.71
C ASP A 204 11.28 -2.04 4.74
N ILE A 205 12.34 -1.93 3.93
CA ILE A 205 13.19 -0.74 3.83
C ILE A 205 12.46 0.39 3.09
N ALA A 206 11.83 0.09 1.96
CA ALA A 206 11.14 1.09 1.15
C ALA A 206 9.99 1.76 1.92
N ASN A 207 9.24 1.01 2.70
CA ASN A 207 8.11 1.49 3.49
C ASN A 207 8.51 2.09 4.84
N TYR A 208 9.79 2.07 5.22
CA TYR A 208 10.21 2.50 6.56
C TYR A 208 9.86 3.97 6.86
N ILE A 209 10.20 4.89 5.98
CA ILE A 209 9.88 6.32 6.13
C ILE A 209 8.39 6.58 5.85
N PRO A 210 7.81 6.09 4.74
CA PRO A 210 6.39 6.29 4.44
C PRO A 210 5.44 5.87 5.56
N ALA A 211 5.66 4.72 6.21
CA ALA A 211 4.81 4.25 7.30
C ALA A 211 4.78 5.22 8.51
N ARG A 212 5.89 5.85 8.81
CA ARG A 212 5.99 6.83 9.91
C ARG A 212 5.33 8.16 9.53
N ILE A 213 5.52 8.61 8.30
CA ILE A 213 4.79 9.77 7.75
C ILE A 213 3.28 9.48 7.79
N THR A 214 2.85 8.28 7.39
CA THR A 214 1.44 7.89 7.42
C THR A 214 0.86 7.96 8.82
N ALA A 215 1.58 7.51 9.86
CA ALA A 215 1.11 7.63 11.23
C ALA A 215 0.88 9.09 11.64
N LEU A 216 1.78 10.00 11.27
CA LEU A 216 1.62 11.44 11.55
C LEU A 216 0.41 12.03 10.81
N LEU A 217 0.20 11.65 9.55
CA LEU A 217 -0.95 12.07 8.76
C LEU A 217 -2.27 11.52 9.33
N LEU A 218 -2.25 10.28 9.85
CA LEU A 218 -3.40 9.68 10.53
C LEU A 218 -3.72 10.38 11.86
N PHE A 219 -2.72 10.88 12.61
CA PHE A 219 -2.98 11.72 13.78
C PHE A 219 -3.67 13.02 13.39
N ALA A 220 -3.22 13.67 12.31
CA ALA A 220 -3.85 14.86 11.78
C ALA A 220 -5.28 14.57 11.29
N SER A 221 -5.50 13.46 10.59
CA SER A 221 -6.83 13.05 10.15
C SER A 221 -7.78 12.75 11.32
N ALA A 222 -7.27 12.13 12.39
CA ALA A 222 -8.02 11.91 13.61
C ALA A 222 -8.44 13.23 14.27
N GLN A 223 -7.56 14.25 14.26
CA GLN A 223 -7.89 15.59 14.77
C GLN A 223 -9.00 16.24 13.93
N VAL A 224 -8.93 16.17 12.60
CA VAL A 224 -9.95 16.74 11.70
C VAL A 224 -11.32 16.07 11.90
N LEU A 225 -11.33 14.76 12.17
CA LEU A 225 -12.56 13.99 12.37
C LEU A 225 -13.07 14.02 13.82
N GLY A 226 -12.42 14.74 14.76
CA GLY A 226 -12.81 14.78 16.16
C GLY A 226 -12.62 13.44 16.90
N LEU A 227 -11.71 12.58 16.42
CA LEU A 227 -11.41 11.28 17.02
C LEU A 227 -10.34 11.39 18.13
N HIS A 228 -9.99 10.28 18.76
CA HIS A 228 -9.10 10.23 19.92
C HIS A 228 -7.61 10.31 19.56
N VAL A 229 -7.11 11.50 19.19
CA VAL A 229 -5.69 11.73 18.80
C VAL A 229 -4.71 11.26 19.87
N LYS A 230 -4.94 11.59 21.15
CA LYS A 230 -4.05 11.18 22.25
C LYS A 230 -3.92 9.66 22.35
N ASN A 231 -5.03 8.94 22.18
CA ASN A 231 -5.02 7.48 22.15
C ASN A 231 -4.30 6.94 20.91
N SER A 232 -4.51 7.56 19.75
CA SER A 232 -3.82 7.20 18.50
C SER A 232 -2.29 7.29 18.68
N VAL A 233 -1.77 8.40 19.17
CA VAL A 233 -0.34 8.61 19.46
C VAL A 233 0.16 7.59 20.49
N ARG A 234 -0.58 7.39 21.59
CA ARG A 234 -0.23 6.43 22.65
C ARG A 234 -0.14 4.99 22.10
N THR A 235 -1.13 4.58 21.32
CA THR A 235 -1.19 3.23 20.73
C THR A 235 -0.02 3.00 19.78
N VAL A 236 0.31 3.97 18.91
CA VAL A 236 1.50 3.85 18.03
C VAL A 236 2.78 3.67 18.85
N LYS A 237 2.98 4.46 19.89
CA LYS A 237 4.20 4.35 20.74
C LYS A 237 4.30 3.00 21.46
N GLN A 238 3.18 2.43 21.88
CA GLN A 238 3.14 1.20 22.70
C GLN A 238 3.08 -0.07 21.86
N ASP A 239 2.38 -0.03 20.73
CA ASP A 239 1.95 -1.25 20.03
C ASP A 239 2.51 -1.41 18.62
N ALA A 240 2.89 -0.32 17.92
CA ALA A 240 3.30 -0.41 16.52
C ALA A 240 4.45 -1.41 16.27
N ARG A 241 5.40 -1.49 17.22
CA ARG A 241 6.55 -2.41 17.14
C ARG A 241 6.23 -3.88 17.44
N LYS A 242 5.01 -4.18 17.92
CA LYS A 242 4.57 -5.56 18.18
C LYS A 242 4.11 -6.26 16.89
N HIS A 243 3.90 -5.49 15.81
CA HIS A 243 3.50 -6.01 14.53
C HIS A 243 4.65 -6.81 13.87
N PRO A 244 4.34 -7.92 13.13
CA PRO A 244 5.37 -8.73 12.45
C PRO A 244 6.13 -7.99 11.34
N SER A 245 5.49 -7.00 10.69
CA SER A 245 6.14 -6.05 9.79
C SER A 245 6.63 -4.84 10.57
N PRO A 246 7.82 -4.31 10.28
CA PRO A 246 8.34 -3.10 10.94
C PRO A 246 7.57 -1.84 10.53
N ASN A 247 6.66 -1.93 9.59
CA ASN A 247 5.91 -0.83 8.97
C ASN A 247 4.41 -0.89 9.23
N GLY A 248 3.74 -2.03 8.99
CA GLY A 248 2.27 -2.17 9.06
C GLY A 248 1.68 -1.80 10.42
N GLY A 249 2.43 -2.02 11.50
CA GLY A 249 1.97 -1.67 12.84
C GLY A 249 1.75 -0.16 13.07
N TYR A 250 2.40 0.72 12.33
CA TYR A 250 2.25 2.17 12.49
C TYR A 250 0.86 2.67 12.09
N PRO A 251 0.40 2.41 10.84
CA PRO A 251 -0.95 2.84 10.44
C PRO A 251 -2.04 2.06 11.19
N GLU A 252 -1.89 0.74 11.40
CA GLU A 252 -2.88 -0.05 12.14
C GLU A 252 -3.05 0.46 13.58
N SER A 253 -1.96 0.70 14.30
CA SER A 253 -2.00 1.25 15.66
C SER A 253 -2.58 2.67 15.70
N ALA A 254 -2.27 3.50 14.69
CA ALA A 254 -2.82 4.86 14.62
C ALA A 254 -4.34 4.83 14.47
N VAL A 255 -4.87 3.99 13.58
CA VAL A 255 -6.31 3.82 13.36
C VAL A 255 -6.97 3.18 14.58
N ALA A 256 -6.39 2.11 15.15
CA ALA A 256 -6.92 1.45 16.35
C ALA A 256 -7.10 2.43 17.51
N GLY A 257 -6.07 3.23 17.80
CA GLY A 257 -6.11 4.21 18.88
C GLY A 257 -7.07 5.36 18.61
N ALA A 258 -7.15 5.84 17.35
CA ALA A 258 -8.07 6.91 16.96
C ALA A 258 -9.54 6.50 17.09
N LEU A 259 -9.86 5.26 16.72
CA LEU A 259 -11.21 4.71 16.78
C LEU A 259 -11.57 4.10 18.13
N GLY A 260 -10.61 3.93 19.05
CA GLY A 260 -10.84 3.27 20.33
C GLY A 260 -11.21 1.78 20.18
N ILE A 261 -10.65 1.10 19.21
CA ILE A 261 -10.86 -0.31 18.90
C ILE A 261 -9.57 -1.10 19.06
N ARG A 262 -9.67 -2.43 19.03
CA ARG A 262 -8.53 -3.33 19.12
C ARG A 262 -8.36 -4.13 17.83
N LEU A 263 -7.20 -4.03 17.19
CA LEU A 263 -6.80 -4.79 16.02
C LEU A 263 -5.83 -5.92 16.41
N GLY A 264 -5.49 -6.80 15.46
CA GLY A 264 -4.68 -7.99 15.73
C GLY A 264 -5.52 -9.17 16.23
N GLY A 265 -4.88 -10.11 16.91
CA GLY A 265 -5.52 -11.34 17.41
C GLY A 265 -5.34 -12.51 16.47
N TYR A 266 -6.25 -13.47 16.55
CA TYR A 266 -6.15 -14.71 15.79
C TYR A 266 -6.63 -14.53 14.34
N ASN A 267 -5.87 -15.12 13.42
CA ASN A 267 -6.22 -15.26 12.00
C ASN A 267 -5.99 -16.70 11.58
N VAL A 268 -6.65 -17.13 10.52
CA VAL A 268 -6.44 -18.45 9.92
C VAL A 268 -5.91 -18.27 8.51
N TYR A 269 -4.84 -18.97 8.16
CA TYR A 269 -4.24 -18.98 6.83
C TYR A 269 -4.13 -20.42 6.35
N HIS A 270 -4.85 -20.78 5.29
CA HIS A 270 -4.87 -22.15 4.76
C HIS A 270 -5.16 -23.19 5.86
N GLY A 271 -6.13 -22.91 6.74
CA GLY A 271 -6.49 -23.77 7.86
C GLY A 271 -5.56 -23.69 9.09
N VAL A 272 -4.44 -22.97 9.02
CA VAL A 272 -3.48 -22.85 10.14
C VAL A 272 -3.77 -21.56 10.92
N ARG A 273 -3.99 -21.72 12.23
CA ARG A 273 -4.24 -20.59 13.14
C ARG A 273 -2.94 -19.86 13.48
N SER A 274 -2.92 -18.57 13.33
CA SER A 274 -1.81 -17.68 13.65
C SER A 274 -2.26 -16.53 14.55
N PHE A 275 -1.42 -16.11 15.49
CA PHE A 275 -1.71 -15.00 16.39
C PHE A 275 -0.85 -13.79 16.03
N ARG A 276 -1.50 -12.63 15.89
CA ARG A 276 -0.85 -11.31 15.78
C ARG A 276 -1.08 -10.55 17.09
N ALA A 277 -0.05 -9.89 17.59
CA ALA A 277 -0.17 -9.09 18.80
C ALA A 277 -1.31 -8.08 18.70
N TYR A 278 -2.03 -7.89 19.78
CA TYR A 278 -3.08 -6.89 19.84
C TYR A 278 -2.50 -5.47 19.80
N MET A 279 -3.19 -4.59 19.08
CA MET A 279 -2.91 -3.16 18.97
C MET A 279 -4.18 -2.38 19.32
N GLY A 280 -4.05 -1.41 20.22
CA GLY A 280 -5.17 -0.60 20.71
C GLY A 280 -5.92 -1.22 21.88
N ILE A 281 -6.76 -0.39 22.49
CA ILE A 281 -7.60 -0.75 23.64
C ILE A 281 -9.06 -0.72 23.17
N PRO A 282 -9.86 -1.77 23.42
CA PRO A 282 -11.24 -1.85 22.95
C PRO A 282 -12.17 -1.03 23.85
N TYR A 283 -12.21 0.26 23.65
CA TYR A 283 -13.22 1.13 24.29
C TYR A 283 -14.58 1.00 23.60
N HIS A 284 -14.59 0.61 22.33
CA HIS A 284 -15.78 0.40 21.51
C HIS A 284 -15.78 -1.02 20.94
N GLU A 285 -16.97 -1.58 20.79
CA GLU A 285 -17.17 -2.80 20.04
C GLU A 285 -16.91 -2.56 18.54
N MET A 286 -16.53 -3.61 17.83
CA MET A 286 -16.20 -3.53 16.43
C MET A 286 -17.48 -3.43 15.57
N GLU A 287 -17.69 -2.28 14.94
CA GLU A 287 -18.89 -1.98 14.13
C GLU A 287 -18.54 -1.65 12.68
N ALA A 288 -19.47 -1.90 11.76
CA ALA A 288 -19.30 -1.58 10.35
C ALA A 288 -18.93 -0.10 10.10
N GLY A 289 -19.41 0.81 10.95
CA GLY A 289 -19.08 2.24 10.92
C GLY A 289 -17.58 2.53 10.97
N HIS A 290 -16.78 1.69 11.63
CA HIS A 290 -15.33 1.85 11.71
C HIS A 290 -14.65 1.71 10.35
N ILE A 291 -15.19 0.88 9.44
CA ILE A 291 -14.69 0.80 8.04
C ILE A 291 -14.83 2.15 7.35
N ARG A 292 -16.02 2.76 7.41
CA ARG A 292 -16.26 4.06 6.79
C ARG A 292 -15.37 5.15 7.39
N THR A 293 -15.21 5.17 8.70
CA THR A 293 -14.35 6.16 9.38
C THR A 293 -12.88 5.97 8.98
N THR A 294 -12.39 4.72 8.87
CA THR A 294 -11.02 4.44 8.38
C THR A 294 -10.83 4.92 6.94
N ILE A 295 -11.82 4.75 6.07
CA ILE A 295 -11.79 5.28 4.70
C ILE A 295 -11.78 6.82 4.71
N MET A 296 -12.50 7.48 5.61
CA MET A 296 -12.42 8.94 5.76
C MET A 296 -11.02 9.38 6.23
N MET A 297 -10.42 8.67 7.20
CA MET A 297 -9.03 8.90 7.62
C MET A 297 -8.05 8.72 6.45
N MET A 298 -8.24 7.72 5.61
CA MET A 298 -7.46 7.50 4.39
C MET A 298 -7.52 8.71 3.46
N TYR A 299 -8.72 9.22 3.15
CA TYR A 299 -8.86 10.36 2.25
C TYR A 299 -8.21 11.63 2.81
N ILE A 300 -8.42 11.90 4.10
CA ILE A 300 -7.83 13.09 4.73
C ILE A 300 -6.31 12.98 4.77
N SER A 301 -5.77 11.83 5.17
CA SER A 301 -4.32 11.62 5.25
C SER A 301 -3.64 11.69 3.89
N SER A 302 -4.22 11.08 2.86
CA SER A 302 -3.68 11.13 1.49
C SER A 302 -3.78 12.53 0.87
N SER A 303 -4.89 13.23 1.04
CA SER A 303 -5.04 14.62 0.56
C SER A 303 -4.08 15.57 1.26
N LEU A 304 -3.92 15.46 2.59
CA LEU A 304 -2.92 16.23 3.34
C LEU A 304 -1.50 15.97 2.82
N PHE A 305 -1.18 14.71 2.53
CA PHE A 305 0.13 14.36 1.99
C PHE A 305 0.37 14.99 0.62
N VAL A 306 -0.60 14.90 -0.30
CA VAL A 306 -0.51 15.53 -1.63
C VAL A 306 -0.31 17.04 -1.50
N VAL A 307 -1.06 17.71 -0.62
CA VAL A 307 -0.88 19.16 -0.37
C VAL A 307 0.54 19.45 0.11
N ILE A 308 1.07 18.67 1.05
CA ILE A 308 2.45 18.82 1.54
C ILE A 308 3.45 18.64 0.38
N LEU A 309 3.30 17.60 -0.44
CA LEU A 309 4.20 17.35 -1.57
C LEU A 309 4.17 18.50 -2.60
N VAL A 310 2.96 18.99 -2.94
CA VAL A 310 2.77 20.12 -3.86
C VAL A 310 3.45 21.38 -3.33
N LEU A 311 3.27 21.68 -2.03
CA LEU A 311 3.92 22.83 -1.40
C LEU A 311 5.44 22.70 -1.36
N LEU A 312 5.97 21.51 -1.06
CA LEU A 312 7.42 21.27 -1.08
C LEU A 312 8.00 21.43 -2.48
N LEU A 313 7.36 20.88 -3.52
CA LEU A 313 7.81 21.04 -4.91
C LEU A 313 7.72 22.49 -5.38
N TRP A 314 6.70 23.22 -4.94
CA TRP A 314 6.57 24.65 -5.23
C TRP A 314 7.70 25.45 -4.59
N LEU A 315 7.99 25.23 -3.30
CA LEU A 315 9.09 25.87 -2.58
C LEU A 315 10.45 25.56 -3.24
N LEU A 316 10.71 24.30 -3.59
CA LEU A 316 11.93 23.89 -4.29
C LEU A 316 12.07 24.57 -5.65
N SER A 317 10.97 24.80 -6.36
CA SER A 317 10.99 25.51 -7.65
C SER A 317 11.37 26.99 -7.53
N ILE A 318 11.04 27.64 -6.40
CA ILE A 318 11.39 29.06 -6.14
C ILE A 318 12.86 29.20 -5.72
N THR A 319 13.38 28.24 -4.96
CA THR A 319 14.77 28.30 -4.46
C THR A 319 15.81 27.96 -5.52
N GLY A 320 15.41 27.66 -6.76
CA GLY A 320 16.31 27.28 -7.85
C GLY A 320 16.96 25.92 -7.68
N ALA A 321 16.60 25.17 -6.64
CA ALA A 321 16.96 23.77 -6.51
C ALA A 321 16.14 22.98 -7.54
N GLY A 322 16.56 23.03 -8.80
CA GLY A 322 15.94 22.31 -9.91
C GLY A 322 15.90 20.81 -9.61
N TRP A 323 14.73 20.23 -9.69
CA TRP A 323 14.55 18.79 -9.50
C TRP A 323 15.09 18.00 -10.68
N LEU A 324 15.59 16.80 -10.35
CA LEU A 324 16.35 15.89 -11.21
C LEU A 324 15.50 15.19 -12.29
N TRP A 325 14.21 15.53 -12.48
CA TRP A 325 13.33 14.86 -13.45
C TRP A 325 12.32 15.80 -14.11
#